data_921f88f2fa98e63c798e9deb68c5faac
#
_entry.id   921f88f2fa98e63c798e9deb68c5faac
#
_cell.length_a   1.000
_cell.length_b   1.000
_cell.length_c   1.000
_cell.angle_alpha   90.00
_cell.angle_beta   90.00
_cell.angle_gamma   90.00
#
_symmetry.space_group_name_H-M   'P 1'
#
loop_
_entity.id
_entity.type
_entity.pdbx_description
1 polymer ?
#
loop_
_entity_poly.entity_id
_entity_poly.type
_entity_poly.pdbx_seq_one_letter_code
_entity_poly.pdbx_strand_id
1 'polypeptide(L)'
;MVFASLTGSPATTPKQVVQTAVERVVAVLEGTEATRDRSERGEPRIPSDGHTRTEIRRIAVDLFDFDDMARRTLSRHWAGRSRAEQAEFVTLFTDLLERSYVGRIEGYTGEKIAYVGEKIDGAYAVVRSRIVSPRGRPETAVDYRLHRRDGRWKVYDVLIDGVSFVSTYRSQFNRVISAASYGALVEALRKGRIPIRTADRRS
;
A
#
# COMPACT_ATOMS: atom_id res chain seq x y z
N MET A 1 -3.47 -47.34 -18.76
CA MET A 1 -3.63 -46.40 -17.60
C MET A 1 -2.64 -45.25 -17.81
N VAL A 2 -3.13 -44.11 -18.27
CA VAL A 2 -2.27 -42.94 -18.50
C VAL A 2 -2.46 -42.02 -17.28
N PHE A 3 -1.43 -41.90 -16.46
CA PHE A 3 -1.41 -40.91 -15.37
C PHE A 3 -1.17 -39.54 -16.00
N ALA A 4 -2.21 -38.73 -16.07
CA ALA A 4 -2.10 -37.33 -16.38
C ALA A 4 -1.46 -36.62 -15.16
N SER A 5 -0.17 -36.30 -15.29
CA SER A 5 0.53 -35.42 -14.34
C SER A 5 -0.08 -34.02 -14.45
N LEU A 6 -0.90 -33.67 -13.49
CA LEU A 6 -1.33 -32.27 -13.27
C LEU A 6 -0.09 -31.49 -12.80
N THR A 7 0.65 -30.91 -13.73
CA THR A 7 1.63 -29.87 -13.46
C THR A 7 0.89 -28.59 -13.07
N GLY A 8 0.45 -28.52 -11.81
CA GLY A 8 -0.02 -27.27 -11.23
C GLY A 8 1.14 -26.28 -11.23
N SER A 9 0.96 -25.10 -11.85
CA SER A 9 1.91 -24.01 -11.72
C SER A 9 2.18 -23.77 -10.23
N PRO A 10 3.44 -23.60 -9.81
CA PRO A 10 3.77 -23.36 -8.40
C PRO A 10 2.97 -22.16 -7.90
N ALA A 11 2.24 -22.37 -6.80
CA ALA A 11 1.45 -21.30 -6.21
C ALA A 11 2.36 -20.12 -5.85
N THR A 12 2.05 -18.93 -6.36
CA THR A 12 2.82 -17.70 -6.13
C THR A 12 2.95 -17.46 -4.63
N THR A 13 4.19 -17.30 -4.13
CA THR A 13 4.43 -17.07 -2.69
C THR A 13 4.08 -15.64 -2.28
N PRO A 14 3.79 -15.36 -0.99
CA PRO A 14 3.58 -14.00 -0.49
C PRO A 14 4.73 -13.05 -0.86
N LYS A 15 5.97 -13.52 -0.74
CA LYS A 15 7.17 -12.76 -1.10
C LYS A 15 7.17 -12.41 -2.59
N GLN A 16 6.87 -13.36 -3.46
CA GLN A 16 6.81 -13.12 -4.91
C GLN A 16 5.72 -12.10 -5.27
N VAL A 17 4.55 -12.15 -4.61
CA VAL A 17 3.47 -11.17 -4.83
C VAL A 17 3.92 -9.76 -4.50
N VAL A 18 4.54 -9.56 -3.33
CA VAL A 18 5.06 -8.26 -2.91
C VAL A 18 6.18 -7.81 -3.83
N GLN A 19 7.14 -8.69 -4.12
CA GLN A 19 8.31 -8.39 -4.96
C GLN A 19 7.89 -7.95 -6.37
N THR A 20 7.01 -8.71 -7.03
CA THR A 20 6.50 -8.36 -8.36
C THR A 20 5.77 -7.02 -8.38
N ALA A 21 4.97 -6.72 -7.34
CA ALA A 21 4.27 -5.44 -7.26
C ALA A 21 5.25 -4.28 -7.10
N VAL A 22 6.27 -4.42 -6.25
CA VAL A 22 7.31 -3.41 -6.04
C VAL A 22 8.15 -3.20 -7.30
N GLU A 23 8.57 -4.27 -7.98
CA GLU A 23 9.31 -4.20 -9.24
C GLU A 23 8.51 -3.46 -10.32
N ARG A 24 7.19 -3.70 -10.41
CA ARG A 24 6.31 -2.98 -11.33
C ARG A 24 6.23 -1.48 -10.99
N VAL A 25 6.16 -1.12 -9.71
CA VAL A 25 6.17 0.30 -9.28
C VAL A 25 7.49 0.96 -9.67
N VAL A 26 8.63 0.31 -9.39
CA VAL A 26 9.96 0.82 -9.75
C VAL A 26 10.07 1.02 -11.26
N ALA A 27 9.64 0.05 -12.07
CA ALA A 27 9.67 0.16 -13.52
C ALA A 27 8.83 1.35 -14.06
N VAL A 28 7.66 1.61 -13.44
CA VAL A 28 6.82 2.77 -13.77
C VAL A 28 7.55 4.09 -13.45
N LEU A 29 8.23 4.17 -12.31
CA LEU A 29 8.96 5.36 -11.88
C LEU A 29 10.19 5.63 -12.76
N GLU A 30 10.99 4.61 -13.05
CA GLU A 30 12.16 4.71 -13.94
C GLU A 30 11.76 5.11 -15.36
N GLY A 31 10.66 4.56 -15.89
CA GLY A 31 10.10 4.95 -17.18
C GLY A 31 9.68 6.42 -17.22
N THR A 32 9.19 6.95 -16.11
CA THR A 32 8.80 8.37 -15.97
C THR A 32 10.03 9.28 -15.92
N GLU A 33 11.08 8.91 -15.21
CA GLU A 33 12.34 9.66 -15.14
C GLU A 33 13.00 9.74 -16.53
N ALA A 34 13.07 8.63 -17.27
CA ALA A 34 13.60 8.59 -18.63
C ALA A 34 12.82 9.51 -19.60
N THR A 35 11.50 9.64 -19.39
CA THR A 35 10.65 10.53 -20.19
C THR A 35 10.86 12.00 -19.84
N ARG A 36 11.08 12.34 -18.56
CA ARG A 36 11.43 13.71 -18.12
C ARG A 36 12.75 14.16 -18.70
N ASP A 37 13.79 13.34 -18.63
CA ASP A 37 15.12 13.63 -19.17
C ASP A 37 15.09 13.89 -20.70
N ARG A 38 14.28 13.15 -21.45
CA ARG A 38 14.05 13.40 -22.89
C ARG A 38 13.34 14.72 -23.14
N SER A 39 12.34 15.08 -22.32
CA SER A 39 11.62 16.36 -22.45
C SER A 39 12.52 17.57 -22.18
N GLU A 40 13.46 17.46 -21.26
CA GLU A 40 14.47 18.49 -20.99
C GLU A 40 15.43 18.68 -22.18
N ARG A 41 15.61 17.66 -23.02
CA ARG A 41 16.39 17.71 -24.28
C ARG A 41 15.58 18.20 -25.48
N GLY A 42 14.34 18.68 -25.30
CA GLY A 42 13.52 19.26 -26.35
C GLY A 42 12.68 18.27 -27.16
N GLU A 43 12.54 17.02 -26.72
CA GLU A 43 11.64 16.05 -27.35
C GLU A 43 10.16 16.28 -26.93
N PRO A 44 9.14 15.85 -27.73
CA PRO A 44 7.73 16.08 -27.43
C PRO A 44 7.34 15.51 -26.06
N ARG A 45 6.69 16.33 -25.23
CA ARG A 45 6.19 15.95 -23.91
C ARG A 45 5.07 14.91 -24.01
N ILE A 46 5.29 13.71 -23.46
CA ILE A 46 4.20 12.79 -23.14
C ILE A 46 3.72 13.16 -21.72
N PRO A 47 2.41 13.40 -21.49
CA PRO A 47 1.89 13.70 -20.15
C PRO A 47 2.13 12.51 -19.21
N SER A 48 3.15 12.58 -18.35
CA SER A 48 3.61 11.43 -17.54
C SER A 48 2.92 11.32 -16.17
N ASP A 49 2.58 12.46 -15.55
CA ASP A 49 2.18 12.46 -14.13
C ASP A 49 0.83 11.75 -13.87
N GLY A 50 -0.17 11.93 -14.73
CA GLY A 50 -1.46 11.26 -14.61
C GLY A 50 -1.40 9.75 -14.89
N HIS A 51 -0.60 9.35 -15.88
CA HIS A 51 -0.41 7.94 -16.22
C HIS A 51 0.34 7.17 -15.12
N THR A 52 1.42 7.73 -14.61
CA THR A 52 2.22 7.18 -13.53
C THR A 52 1.35 6.90 -12.28
N ARG A 53 0.55 7.88 -11.85
CA ARG A 53 -0.36 7.72 -10.70
C ARG A 53 -1.41 6.65 -10.94
N THR A 54 -1.98 6.60 -12.14
CA THR A 54 -2.98 5.59 -12.49
C THR A 54 -2.38 4.18 -12.45
N GLU A 55 -1.17 3.99 -12.96
CA GLU A 55 -0.50 2.68 -12.93
C GLU A 55 -0.10 2.28 -11.51
N ILE A 56 0.44 3.19 -10.70
CA ILE A 56 0.74 2.92 -9.28
C ILE A 56 -0.54 2.54 -8.53
N ARG A 57 -1.65 3.26 -8.77
CA ARG A 57 -2.95 2.93 -8.16
C ARG A 57 -3.42 1.53 -8.57
N ARG A 58 -3.30 1.16 -9.84
CA ARG A 58 -3.67 -0.17 -10.34
C ARG A 58 -2.85 -1.27 -9.67
N ILE A 59 -1.53 -1.08 -9.55
CA ILE A 59 -0.66 -2.02 -8.85
C ILE A 59 -1.06 -2.14 -7.37
N ALA A 60 -1.39 -1.01 -6.73
CA ALA A 60 -1.83 -1.00 -5.34
C ALA A 60 -3.15 -1.76 -5.15
N VAL A 61 -4.15 -1.58 -6.01
CA VAL A 61 -5.42 -2.32 -5.97
C VAL A 61 -5.22 -3.82 -6.18
N ASP A 62 -4.26 -4.21 -7.03
CA ASP A 62 -3.90 -5.61 -7.23
C ASP A 62 -3.22 -6.23 -5.99
N LEU A 63 -2.41 -5.46 -5.27
CA LEU A 63 -1.62 -5.94 -4.12
C LEU A 63 -2.40 -5.89 -2.82
N PHE A 64 -3.11 -4.78 -2.53
CA PHE A 64 -3.74 -4.51 -1.24
C PHE A 64 -5.19 -4.98 -1.19
N ASP A 65 -5.62 -5.39 0.01
CA ASP A 65 -7.03 -5.58 0.35
C ASP A 65 -7.55 -4.32 1.06
N PHE A 66 -7.89 -3.28 0.28
CA PHE A 66 -8.37 -2.02 0.84
C PHE A 66 -9.67 -2.17 1.64
N ASP A 67 -10.55 -3.11 1.27
CA ASP A 67 -11.76 -3.43 2.03
C ASP A 67 -11.42 -3.92 3.44
N ASP A 68 -10.51 -4.90 3.54
CA ASP A 68 -10.13 -5.45 4.85
C ASP A 68 -9.31 -4.45 5.66
N MET A 69 -8.44 -3.65 5.03
CA MET A 69 -7.72 -2.55 5.68
C MET A 69 -8.69 -1.51 6.25
N ALA A 70 -9.67 -1.05 5.47
CA ALA A 70 -10.69 -0.10 5.90
C ALA A 70 -11.52 -0.66 7.06
N ARG A 71 -12.00 -1.90 6.92
CA ARG A 71 -12.74 -2.60 7.98
C ARG A 71 -11.94 -2.66 9.29
N ARG A 72 -10.66 -3.00 9.22
CA ARG A 72 -9.76 -3.08 10.40
C ARG A 72 -9.50 -1.71 11.02
N THR A 73 -9.44 -0.64 10.24
CA THR A 73 -9.23 0.73 10.76
C THR A 73 -10.47 1.28 11.45
N LEU A 74 -11.67 0.99 10.96
CA LEU A 74 -12.91 1.33 11.67
C LEU A 74 -13.19 0.42 12.88
N SER A 75 -12.67 -0.83 12.85
CA SER A 75 -12.75 -1.78 13.95
C SER A 75 -14.20 -1.93 14.49
N ARG A 76 -14.42 -1.64 15.77
CA ARG A 76 -15.73 -1.74 16.44
C ARG A 76 -16.83 -0.88 15.80
N HIS A 77 -16.47 0.16 15.08
CA HIS A 77 -17.45 1.05 14.44
C HIS A 77 -17.94 0.54 13.08
N TRP A 78 -17.28 -0.50 12.52
CA TRP A 78 -17.60 -1.05 11.20
C TRP A 78 -18.97 -1.73 11.15
N ALA A 79 -19.25 -2.60 12.12
CA ALA A 79 -20.48 -3.42 12.12
C ALA A 79 -21.77 -2.59 12.22
N GLY A 80 -21.70 -1.41 12.83
CA GLY A 80 -22.83 -0.48 12.93
C GLY A 80 -23.06 0.39 11.70
N ARG A 81 -22.32 0.18 10.60
CA ARG A 81 -22.44 0.95 9.36
C ARG A 81 -23.27 0.17 8.34
N SER A 82 -24.11 0.89 7.59
CA SER A 82 -24.79 0.33 6.43
C SER A 82 -23.79 -0.05 5.34
N ARG A 83 -24.20 -0.89 4.38
CA ARG A 83 -23.35 -1.27 3.24
C ARG A 83 -22.89 -0.06 2.42
N ALA A 84 -23.75 0.95 2.26
CA ALA A 84 -23.42 2.17 1.56
C ALA A 84 -22.33 2.98 2.30
N GLU A 85 -22.47 3.15 3.64
CA GLU A 85 -21.45 3.82 4.46
C GLU A 85 -20.11 3.07 4.48
N GLN A 86 -20.16 1.73 4.48
CA GLN A 86 -18.96 0.90 4.40
C GLN A 86 -18.25 1.10 3.06
N ALA A 87 -18.97 1.05 1.94
CA ALA A 87 -18.40 1.25 0.60
C ALA A 87 -17.84 2.66 0.44
N GLU A 88 -18.55 3.68 0.92
CA GLU A 88 -18.06 5.06 0.93
C GLU A 88 -16.78 5.19 1.76
N PHE A 89 -16.75 4.59 2.95
CA PHE A 89 -15.58 4.65 3.80
C PHE A 89 -14.35 3.97 3.16
N VAL A 90 -14.53 2.83 2.49
CA VAL A 90 -13.45 2.17 1.73
C VAL A 90 -12.88 3.12 0.69
N THR A 91 -13.74 3.79 -0.10
CA THR A 91 -13.30 4.76 -1.10
C THR A 91 -12.51 5.90 -0.47
N LEU A 92 -13.04 6.54 0.57
CA LEU A 92 -12.40 7.66 1.24
C LEU A 92 -11.08 7.28 1.91
N PHE A 93 -11.00 6.07 2.47
CA PHE A 93 -9.78 5.54 3.06
C PHE A 93 -8.72 5.24 1.99
N THR A 94 -9.10 4.67 0.87
CA THR A 94 -8.21 4.43 -0.28
C THR A 94 -7.65 5.75 -0.82
N ASP A 95 -8.50 6.76 -1.00
CA ASP A 95 -8.10 8.10 -1.43
C ASP A 95 -7.18 8.79 -0.41
N LEU A 96 -7.41 8.57 0.89
CA LEU A 96 -6.50 9.05 1.93
C LEU A 96 -5.11 8.44 1.77
N LEU A 97 -5.01 7.12 1.59
CA LEU A 97 -3.73 6.44 1.42
C LEU A 97 -3.03 6.90 0.14
N GLU A 98 -3.75 7.02 -0.97
CA GLU A 98 -3.21 7.51 -2.23
C GLU A 98 -2.59 8.90 -2.05
N ARG A 99 -3.34 9.89 -1.56
CA ARG A 99 -2.84 11.24 -1.31
C ARG A 99 -1.65 11.29 -0.36
N SER A 100 -1.61 10.34 0.60
CA SER A 100 -0.60 10.30 1.64
C SER A 100 0.72 9.73 1.19
N TYR A 101 0.69 8.77 0.26
CA TYR A 101 1.85 7.95 -0.03
C TYR A 101 2.32 8.01 -1.48
N VAL A 102 1.46 8.34 -2.45
CA VAL A 102 1.88 8.40 -3.87
C VAL A 102 3.01 9.41 -4.08
N GLY A 103 2.93 10.61 -3.50
CA GLY A 103 4.01 11.59 -3.61
C GLY A 103 5.35 11.14 -3.00
N ARG A 104 5.33 10.23 -2.01
CA ARG A 104 6.55 9.63 -1.44
C ARG A 104 7.13 8.55 -2.35
N ILE A 105 6.25 7.79 -3.01
CA ILE A 105 6.63 6.79 -4.01
C ILE A 105 7.22 7.49 -5.24
N GLU A 106 6.62 8.59 -5.68
CA GLU A 106 7.14 9.45 -6.77
C GLU A 106 8.50 10.07 -6.45
N GLY A 107 8.84 10.20 -5.17
CA GLY A 107 10.15 10.66 -4.70
C GLY A 107 11.23 9.56 -4.62
N TYR A 108 11.01 8.38 -5.22
CA TYR A 108 12.00 7.33 -5.35
C TYR A 108 13.25 7.82 -6.10
N THR A 109 14.43 7.53 -5.56
CA THR A 109 15.73 7.98 -6.09
C THR A 109 16.72 6.83 -6.25
N GLY A 110 16.22 5.61 -6.57
CA GLY A 110 17.07 4.42 -6.76
C GLY A 110 17.36 3.65 -5.48
N GLU A 111 16.50 3.73 -4.46
CA GLU A 111 16.60 2.92 -3.26
C GLU A 111 16.50 1.43 -3.58
N LYS A 112 17.37 0.63 -2.96
CA LYS A 112 17.35 -0.82 -3.11
C LYS A 112 16.42 -1.43 -2.06
N ILE A 113 15.61 -2.42 -2.46
CA ILE A 113 14.72 -3.16 -1.57
C ILE A 113 15.27 -4.56 -1.38
N ALA A 114 15.75 -4.85 -0.17
CA ALA A 114 16.24 -6.16 0.22
C ALA A 114 15.14 -6.93 0.96
N TYR A 115 14.74 -8.08 0.45
CA TYR A 115 13.77 -8.98 1.10
C TYR A 115 14.52 -9.91 2.05
N VAL A 116 14.33 -9.71 3.35
CA VAL A 116 15.11 -10.36 4.41
C VAL A 116 14.40 -11.55 5.06
N GLY A 117 13.12 -11.77 4.76
CA GLY A 117 12.40 -12.92 5.30
C GLY A 117 10.96 -13.03 4.84
N GLU A 118 10.45 -14.27 4.90
CA GLU A 118 9.06 -14.63 4.71
C GLU A 118 8.66 -15.63 5.80
N LYS A 119 7.48 -15.46 6.37
CA LYS A 119 6.86 -16.44 7.26
C LYS A 119 5.42 -16.64 6.83
N ILE A 120 5.04 -17.89 6.57
CA ILE A 120 3.67 -18.29 6.26
C ILE A 120 3.10 -19.05 7.45
N ASP A 121 1.86 -18.72 7.84
CA ASP A 121 1.11 -19.38 8.89
C ASP A 121 -0.34 -19.54 8.41
N GLY A 122 -0.65 -20.72 7.87
CA GLY A 122 -1.94 -21.03 7.27
C GLY A 122 -2.34 -20.05 6.17
N ALA A 123 -3.41 -19.31 6.40
CA ALA A 123 -3.92 -18.29 5.47
C ALA A 123 -3.27 -16.90 5.66
N TYR A 124 -2.30 -16.76 6.56
CA TYR A 124 -1.60 -15.50 6.84
C TYR A 124 -0.12 -15.61 6.52
N ALA A 125 0.47 -14.47 6.20
CA ALA A 125 1.91 -14.39 5.95
C ALA A 125 2.47 -13.02 6.35
N VAL A 126 3.77 -13.00 6.63
CA VAL A 126 4.55 -11.76 6.80
C VAL A 126 5.74 -11.82 5.86
N VAL A 127 5.89 -10.80 5.03
CA VAL A 127 7.08 -10.58 4.19
C VAL A 127 7.85 -9.40 4.78
N ARG A 128 9.13 -9.59 5.05
CA ARG A 128 10.01 -8.57 5.63
C ARG A 128 10.96 -8.04 4.58
N SER A 129 11.07 -6.71 4.50
CA SER A 129 12.03 -6.05 3.63
C SER A 129 12.74 -4.89 4.33
N ARG A 130 13.82 -4.43 3.71
CA ARG A 130 14.56 -3.24 4.10
C ARG A 130 14.77 -2.36 2.88
N ILE A 131 14.46 -1.09 3.01
CA ILE A 131 14.77 -0.07 2.01
C ILE A 131 16.13 0.49 2.36
N VAL A 132 17.08 0.34 1.44
CA VAL A 132 18.46 0.80 1.57
C VAL A 132 18.66 2.00 0.65
N SER A 133 18.91 3.16 1.24
CA SER A 133 19.17 4.38 0.48
C SER A 133 20.63 4.44 0.01
N PRO A 134 20.91 4.78 -1.26
CA PRO A 134 22.26 4.94 -1.77
C PRO A 134 23.04 6.10 -1.12
N ARG A 135 22.36 6.99 -0.41
CA ARG A 135 22.95 8.19 0.23
C ARG A 135 23.31 8.02 1.71
N GLY A 136 23.51 6.78 2.18
CA GLY A 136 23.93 6.53 3.56
C GLY A 136 22.89 6.88 4.64
N ARG A 137 21.61 7.06 4.26
CA ARG A 137 20.51 7.21 5.22
C ARG A 137 20.29 5.88 5.94
N PRO A 138 19.79 5.90 7.18
CA PRO A 138 19.43 4.67 7.89
C PRO A 138 18.48 3.82 7.08
N GLU A 139 18.67 2.50 7.10
CA GLU A 139 17.75 1.55 6.49
C GLU A 139 16.36 1.69 7.13
N THR A 140 15.31 1.58 6.31
CA THR A 140 13.93 1.56 6.77
C THR A 140 13.38 0.14 6.66
N ALA A 141 12.96 -0.44 7.78
CA ALA A 141 12.30 -1.73 7.77
C ALA A 141 10.85 -1.57 7.27
N VAL A 142 10.46 -2.40 6.29
CA VAL A 142 9.09 -2.46 5.78
C VAL A 142 8.61 -3.90 5.80
N ASP A 143 7.63 -4.18 6.66
CA ASP A 143 7.00 -5.48 6.78
C ASP A 143 5.60 -5.43 6.18
N TYR A 144 5.30 -6.41 5.35
CA TYR A 144 3.97 -6.58 4.75
C TYR A 144 3.27 -7.74 5.43
N ARG A 145 2.05 -7.50 5.93
CA ARG A 145 1.17 -8.54 6.44
C ARG A 145 0.15 -8.90 5.39
N LEU A 146 0.11 -10.18 5.03
CA LEU A 146 -0.76 -10.68 3.98
C LEU A 146 -1.74 -11.71 4.54
N HIS A 147 -2.85 -11.83 3.86
CA HIS A 147 -3.77 -12.96 4.02
C HIS A 147 -4.14 -13.54 2.66
N ARG A 148 -4.60 -14.80 2.68
CA ARG A 148 -5.11 -15.43 1.47
C ARG A 148 -6.61 -15.14 1.36
N ARG A 149 -6.99 -14.48 0.25
CA ARG A 149 -8.38 -14.19 -0.11
C ARG A 149 -8.64 -14.68 -1.53
N ASP A 150 -9.66 -15.50 -1.72
CA ASP A 150 -10.03 -16.09 -3.02
C ASP A 150 -8.84 -16.74 -3.74
N GLY A 151 -8.03 -17.48 -3.00
CA GLY A 151 -6.84 -18.18 -3.50
C GLY A 151 -5.61 -17.31 -3.74
N ARG A 152 -5.70 -15.98 -3.57
CA ARG A 152 -4.61 -15.02 -3.80
C ARG A 152 -4.12 -14.38 -2.51
N TRP A 153 -2.82 -14.08 -2.44
CA TRP A 153 -2.26 -13.31 -1.36
C TRP A 153 -2.53 -11.82 -1.56
N LYS A 154 -3.05 -11.16 -0.51
CA LYS A 154 -3.35 -9.73 -0.47
C LYS A 154 -2.78 -9.12 0.79
N VAL A 155 -2.19 -7.93 0.67
CA VAL A 155 -1.67 -7.17 1.81
C VAL A 155 -2.83 -6.49 2.54
N TYR A 156 -2.95 -6.71 3.84
CA TYR A 156 -3.94 -6.07 4.70
C TYR A 156 -3.34 -5.10 5.73
N ASP A 157 -2.02 -5.06 5.87
CA ASP A 157 -1.32 -4.11 6.73
C ASP A 157 0.15 -3.96 6.29
N VAL A 158 0.70 -2.77 6.48
CA VAL A 158 2.13 -2.49 6.28
C VAL A 158 2.67 -1.90 7.58
N LEU A 159 3.85 -2.37 7.98
CA LEU A 159 4.58 -1.80 9.10
C LEU A 159 5.83 -1.10 8.57
N ILE A 160 6.03 0.15 8.96
CA ILE A 160 7.26 0.89 8.71
C ILE A 160 7.98 1.07 10.05
N ASP A 161 9.20 0.56 10.16
CA ASP A 161 9.98 0.53 11.41
C ASP A 161 9.15 -0.03 12.60
N GLY A 162 8.35 -1.07 12.34
CA GLY A 162 7.48 -1.72 13.33
C GLY A 162 6.15 -1.02 13.60
N VAL A 163 5.88 0.15 13.02
CA VAL A 163 4.63 0.90 13.21
C VAL A 163 3.60 0.51 12.15
N SER A 164 2.51 -0.13 12.56
CA SER A 164 1.42 -0.60 11.70
C SER A 164 0.56 0.56 11.20
N PHE A 165 0.30 0.61 9.90
CA PHE A 165 -0.62 1.57 9.27
C PHE A 165 -2.04 1.39 9.79
N VAL A 166 -2.55 0.17 9.74
CA VAL A 166 -3.91 -0.15 10.21
C VAL A 166 -4.10 0.24 11.67
N SER A 167 -3.14 -0.06 12.54
CA SER A 167 -3.23 0.31 13.96
C SER A 167 -3.17 1.82 14.19
N THR A 168 -2.34 2.52 13.43
CA THR A 168 -2.21 3.99 13.51
C THR A 168 -3.51 4.68 13.11
N TYR A 169 -4.07 4.33 11.94
CA TYR A 169 -5.33 4.88 11.47
C TYR A 169 -6.51 4.46 12.36
N ARG A 170 -6.54 3.22 12.85
CA ARG A 170 -7.56 2.77 13.81
C ARG A 170 -7.59 3.65 15.06
N SER A 171 -6.44 3.93 15.64
CA SER A 171 -6.33 4.78 16.83
C SER A 171 -6.78 6.21 16.53
N GLN A 172 -6.41 6.73 15.37
CA GLN A 172 -6.74 8.08 14.94
C GLN A 172 -8.24 8.22 14.64
N PHE A 173 -8.83 7.29 13.89
CA PHE A 173 -10.25 7.30 13.55
C PHE A 173 -11.11 7.11 14.78
N ASN A 174 -10.74 6.17 15.66
CA ASN A 174 -11.44 5.99 16.93
C ASN A 174 -11.44 7.27 17.77
N ARG A 175 -10.34 8.01 17.80
CA ARG A 175 -10.26 9.29 18.53
C ARG A 175 -11.23 10.33 17.95
N VAL A 176 -11.28 10.47 16.63
CA VAL A 176 -12.20 11.40 15.96
C VAL A 176 -13.65 11.00 16.21
N ILE A 177 -14.00 9.72 16.07
CA ILE A 177 -15.36 9.23 16.29
C ILE A 177 -15.79 9.41 17.75
N SER A 178 -14.89 9.11 18.71
CA SER A 178 -15.18 9.25 20.13
C SER A 178 -15.29 10.72 20.59
N ALA A 179 -14.54 11.62 19.97
CA ALA A 179 -14.58 13.05 20.31
C ALA A 179 -15.75 13.80 19.64
N ALA A 180 -16.25 13.29 18.50
CA ALA A 180 -17.31 13.94 17.73
C ALA A 180 -18.32 12.90 17.20
N SER A 181 -18.07 12.31 16.02
CA SER A 181 -18.95 11.30 15.42
C SER A 181 -18.30 10.61 14.22
N TYR A 182 -18.93 9.54 13.72
CA TYR A 182 -18.57 8.93 12.43
C TYR A 182 -18.72 9.92 11.27
N GLY A 183 -19.80 10.74 11.26
CA GLY A 183 -20.00 11.76 10.23
C GLY A 183 -18.87 12.79 10.21
N ALA A 184 -18.36 13.19 11.38
CA ALA A 184 -17.20 14.08 11.47
C ALA A 184 -15.93 13.45 10.88
N LEU A 185 -15.71 12.14 11.07
CA LEU A 185 -14.62 11.42 10.44
C LEU A 185 -14.75 11.41 8.90
N VAL A 186 -15.94 11.09 8.37
CA VAL A 186 -16.22 11.08 6.92
C VAL A 186 -15.95 12.47 6.32
N GLU A 187 -16.44 13.53 6.94
CA GLU A 187 -16.18 14.92 6.52
C GLU A 187 -14.69 15.27 6.55
N ALA A 188 -13.97 14.85 7.58
CA ALA A 188 -12.52 15.07 7.67
C ALA A 188 -11.75 14.32 6.56
N LEU A 189 -12.16 13.09 6.22
CA LEU A 189 -11.60 12.31 5.12
C LEU A 189 -11.86 12.99 3.77
N ARG A 190 -13.11 13.40 3.48
CA ARG A 190 -13.48 14.10 2.24
C ARG A 190 -12.67 15.39 2.06
N LYS A 191 -12.46 16.14 3.13
CA LYS A 191 -11.71 17.41 3.12
C LYS A 191 -10.18 17.24 3.20
N GLY A 192 -9.68 16.01 3.26
CA GLY A 192 -8.23 15.74 3.39
C GLY A 192 -7.61 16.26 4.69
N ARG A 193 -8.41 16.40 5.77
CA ARG A 193 -7.98 16.97 7.05
C ARG A 193 -7.48 15.93 8.06
N ILE A 194 -7.39 14.68 7.67
CA ILE A 194 -6.80 13.65 8.52
C ILE A 194 -5.27 13.79 8.42
N PRO A 195 -4.57 14.18 9.50
CA PRO A 195 -3.13 14.32 9.46
C PRO A 195 -2.48 12.95 9.28
N ILE A 196 -1.56 12.89 8.31
CA ILE A 196 -0.75 11.70 8.06
C ILE A 196 0.29 11.64 9.19
N ARG A 197 0.10 10.74 10.14
CA ARG A 197 1.15 10.41 11.11
C ARG A 197 1.96 9.26 10.56
N THR A 198 2.91 9.57 9.70
CA THR A 198 4.04 8.66 9.47
C THR A 198 4.91 8.66 10.74
N ALA A 199 5.55 7.54 11.01
CA ALA A 199 6.65 7.49 11.96
C ALA A 199 7.82 8.35 11.41
N ASP A 200 7.65 9.67 11.51
CA ASP A 200 8.73 10.60 11.24
C ASP A 200 9.67 10.48 12.43
N ARG A 201 10.84 9.92 12.21
CA ARG A 201 11.92 9.99 13.19
C ARG A 201 12.20 11.47 13.41
N ARG A 202 11.80 11.97 14.56
CA ARG A 202 12.38 13.21 15.06
C ARG A 202 13.86 12.97 15.23
N SER A 203 14.61 13.84 14.60
CA SER A 203 16.06 14.05 14.76
C SER A 203 16.51 13.93 16.19
#